data_779700156a67a19f395f90cc2c59ab3e
#
_entry.id   779700156a67a19f395f90cc2c59ab3e
#
_cell.length_a   1.000
_cell.length_b   1.000
_cell.length_c   1.000
_cell.angle_alpha   90.00
_cell.angle_beta   90.00
_cell.angle_gamma   90.00
#
_symmetry.space_group_name_H-M   'P 1'
#
loop_
_entity.id
_entity.type
_entity.pdbx_description
1 polymer ?
#
loop_
_entity_poly.entity_id
_entity_poly.type
_entity_poly.pdbx_seq_one_letter_code
_entity_poly.pdbx_strand_id
1 'polypeptide(L)'
;SSQIAPGNENHLQIRIYGEKGGLEWCQEDPNYLYFTQYGHPKQKITRGGAGALSAANEVSRIPSGHPEGYLEGFANIYSDVANALIDKKNNEYDLSKYHYPTVEDGLEGIRFIERSIASSNSDSSWINF
;
A
#
# COMPACT_ATOMS: atom_id res chain seq x y z
N SER A 1 -1.63 -6.09 15.64
CA SER A 1 -2.99 -6.37 15.11
C SER A 1 -3.84 -7.03 16.20
N SER A 2 -5.14 -6.81 16.19
CA SER A 2 -6.08 -7.37 17.15
C SER A 2 -7.42 -7.66 16.46
N GLN A 3 -8.05 -8.77 16.82
CA GLN A 3 -9.41 -9.11 16.40
C GLN A 3 -10.48 -8.77 17.44
N ILE A 4 -10.05 -8.20 18.58
CA ILE A 4 -10.92 -7.91 19.72
C ILE A 4 -10.95 -6.42 20.06
N ALA A 5 -10.87 -5.55 19.07
CA ALA A 5 -10.95 -4.10 19.24
C ALA A 5 -12.34 -3.58 18.78
N PRO A 6 -13.36 -3.56 19.68
CA PRO A 6 -14.69 -3.08 19.32
C PRO A 6 -14.66 -1.66 18.76
N GLY A 7 -15.46 -1.40 17.71
CA GLY A 7 -15.49 -0.11 17.04
C GLY A 7 -14.46 0.05 15.90
N ASN A 8 -13.63 -0.96 15.67
CA ASN A 8 -12.77 -1.03 14.49
C ASN A 8 -13.12 -2.28 13.68
N GLU A 9 -13.24 -2.13 12.39
CA GLU A 9 -13.51 -3.26 11.47
C GLU A 9 -12.20 -3.74 10.86
N ASN A 10 -11.79 -3.19 9.71
CA ASN A 10 -10.49 -3.51 9.12
C ASN A 10 -9.59 -2.26 9.12
N HIS A 11 -9.34 -1.69 10.27
CA HIS A 11 -8.71 -0.40 10.49
C HIS A 11 -7.19 -0.42 10.23
N LEU A 12 -6.78 -0.85 9.04
CA LEU A 12 -5.40 -0.77 8.61
C LEU A 12 -5.04 0.69 8.36
N GLN A 13 -4.02 1.17 9.04
CA GLN A 13 -3.47 2.51 8.88
C GLN A 13 -1.97 2.45 8.63
N ILE A 14 -1.48 3.35 7.81
CA ILE A 14 -0.05 3.60 7.67
C ILE A 14 0.24 5.07 7.94
N ARG A 15 1.29 5.32 8.72
CA ARG A 15 1.84 6.64 8.98
C ARG A 15 3.34 6.59 8.80
N ILE A 16 3.85 7.49 7.97
CA ILE A 16 5.28 7.58 7.66
C ILE A 16 5.73 8.98 8.01
N TYR A 17 6.75 9.11 8.84
CA TYR A 17 7.31 10.39 9.24
C TYR A 17 8.78 10.46 8.86
N GLY A 18 9.15 11.52 8.15
CA GLY A 18 10.51 11.84 7.77
C GLY A 18 10.89 13.25 8.19
N GLU A 19 12.13 13.63 7.97
CA GLU A 19 12.67 14.96 8.32
C GLU A 19 11.92 16.12 7.65
N LYS A 20 11.38 15.91 6.46
CA LYS A 20 10.74 16.95 5.65
C LYS A 20 9.22 16.95 5.73
N GLY A 21 8.62 15.92 6.31
CA GLY A 21 7.18 15.83 6.39
C GLY A 21 6.68 14.42 6.71
N GLY A 22 5.37 14.23 6.66
CA GLY A 22 4.73 12.95 6.95
C GLY A 22 3.57 12.67 6.03
N LEU A 23 3.24 11.37 5.95
CA LEU A 23 2.11 10.83 5.21
C LEU A 23 1.24 10.00 6.16
N GLU A 24 -0.07 10.05 5.97
CA GLU A 24 -1.03 9.22 6.70
C GLU A 24 -2.09 8.72 5.73
N TRP A 25 -2.41 7.43 5.81
CA TRP A 25 -3.46 6.80 5.02
C TRP A 25 -4.21 5.77 5.86
N CYS A 26 -5.51 5.60 5.58
CA CYS A 26 -6.39 4.66 6.24
C CYS A 26 -7.16 3.84 5.20
N GLN A 27 -7.15 2.52 5.35
CA GLN A 27 -7.85 1.61 4.44
C GLN A 27 -9.37 1.78 4.46
N GLU A 28 -9.96 2.12 5.60
CA GLU A 28 -11.41 2.33 5.71
C GLU A 28 -11.90 3.60 5.00
N ASP A 29 -10.97 4.52 4.64
CA ASP A 29 -11.23 5.71 3.82
C ASP A 29 -10.12 5.87 2.76
N PRO A 30 -10.03 4.93 1.78
CA PRO A 30 -8.85 4.74 0.95
C PRO A 30 -8.62 5.84 -0.07
N ASN A 31 -9.63 6.68 -0.34
CA ASN A 31 -9.59 7.70 -1.38
C ASN A 31 -8.83 8.97 -0.97
N TYR A 32 -8.31 9.03 0.25
CA TYR A 32 -7.62 10.19 0.79
C TYR A 32 -6.25 9.83 1.32
N LEU A 33 -5.27 10.66 0.96
CA LEU A 33 -3.93 10.66 1.53
C LEU A 33 -3.74 12.00 2.26
N TYR A 34 -3.30 11.95 3.50
CA TYR A 34 -2.92 13.15 4.23
C TYR A 34 -1.42 13.35 4.15
N PHE A 35 -1.01 14.52 3.68
CA PHE A 35 0.36 14.95 3.59
C PHE A 35 0.59 16.18 4.47
N THR A 36 1.67 16.19 5.23
CA THR A 36 2.08 17.35 6.01
C THR A 36 3.54 17.62 5.73
N GLN A 37 3.84 18.70 5.05
CA GLN A 37 5.22 19.21 4.97
C GLN A 37 5.59 19.85 6.31
N TYR A 38 6.81 19.63 6.78
CA TYR A 38 7.25 20.19 8.05
C TYR A 38 7.09 21.73 8.05
N GLY A 39 6.46 22.28 9.10
CA GLY A 39 6.16 23.70 9.22
C GLY A 39 4.93 24.19 8.42
N HIS A 40 4.21 23.30 7.75
CA HIS A 40 3.01 23.63 6.98
C HIS A 40 1.76 22.91 7.50
N PRO A 41 0.55 23.41 7.19
CA PRO A 41 -0.70 22.75 7.52
C PRO A 41 -0.82 21.38 6.85
N LYS A 42 -1.55 20.45 7.50
CA LYS A 42 -1.92 19.16 6.93
C LYS A 42 -2.81 19.36 5.71
N GLN A 43 -2.43 18.74 4.61
CA GLN A 43 -3.15 18.74 3.34
C GLN A 43 -3.86 17.41 3.14
N LYS A 44 -5.04 17.44 2.55
CA LYS A 44 -5.81 16.27 2.11
C LYS A 44 -5.69 16.15 0.59
N ILE A 45 -5.02 15.12 0.12
CA ILE A 45 -4.90 14.79 -1.30
C ILE A 45 -5.96 13.74 -1.63
N THR A 46 -6.77 14.00 -2.65
CA THR A 46 -7.79 13.05 -3.10
C THR A 46 -7.24 12.16 -4.20
N ARG A 47 -7.67 10.92 -4.24
CA ARG A 47 -7.35 9.98 -5.32
C ARG A 47 -7.78 10.59 -6.67
N GLY A 48 -6.87 10.61 -7.63
CA GLY A 48 -7.11 11.21 -8.95
C GLY A 48 -7.33 12.73 -8.96
N GLY A 49 -7.12 13.40 -7.81
CA GLY A 49 -7.26 14.84 -7.67
C GLY A 49 -5.96 15.61 -7.84
N ALA A 50 -6.01 16.91 -7.61
CA ALA A 50 -4.84 17.77 -7.65
C ALA A 50 -3.80 17.31 -6.61
N GLY A 51 -2.53 17.21 -7.01
CA GLY A 51 -1.44 16.72 -6.18
C GLY A 51 -1.19 15.22 -6.27
N ALA A 52 -2.06 14.44 -6.91
CA ALA A 52 -1.80 13.02 -7.20
C ALA A 52 -0.72 12.89 -8.28
N LEU A 53 0.24 11.99 -8.07
CA LEU A 53 1.30 11.70 -9.04
C LEU A 53 0.75 10.86 -10.21
N SER A 54 1.47 10.86 -11.35
CA SER A 54 1.10 10.06 -12.53
C SER A 54 0.90 8.58 -12.20
N ALA A 55 1.82 7.98 -11.46
CA ALA A 55 1.73 6.58 -11.04
C ALA A 55 0.45 6.27 -10.24
N ALA A 56 -0.04 7.19 -9.42
CA ALA A 56 -1.31 7.02 -8.71
C ALA A 56 -2.51 7.15 -9.67
N ASN A 57 -2.41 8.01 -10.68
CA ASN A 57 -3.46 8.19 -11.67
C ASN A 57 -3.60 6.98 -12.61
N GLU A 58 -2.49 6.33 -12.95
CA GLU A 58 -2.47 5.13 -13.80
C GLU A 58 -3.27 3.96 -13.22
N VAL A 59 -3.30 3.85 -11.88
CA VAL A 59 -4.06 2.81 -11.16
C VAL A 59 -5.43 3.27 -10.70
N SER A 60 -5.82 4.51 -10.98
CA SER A 60 -7.14 5.08 -10.68
C SER A 60 -8.07 4.94 -11.89
N ARG A 61 -9.25 4.35 -11.70
CA ARG A 61 -10.19 4.02 -12.78
C ARG A 61 -11.40 4.94 -12.82
N ILE A 62 -11.75 5.52 -11.68
CA ILE A 62 -12.94 6.34 -11.51
C ILE A 62 -12.51 7.78 -11.22
N PRO A 63 -13.22 8.81 -11.71
CA PRO A 63 -12.88 10.20 -11.44
C PRO A 63 -12.80 10.52 -9.95
N SER A 64 -12.02 11.51 -9.58
CA SER A 64 -11.96 12.00 -8.20
C SER A 64 -13.33 12.38 -7.68
N GLY A 65 -13.58 12.21 -6.37
CA GLY A 65 -14.88 12.43 -5.76
C GLY A 65 -15.86 11.25 -5.84
N HIS A 66 -15.51 10.19 -6.55
CA HIS A 66 -16.26 8.94 -6.58
C HIS A 66 -15.49 7.86 -5.80
N PRO A 67 -16.16 7.03 -4.98
CA PRO A 67 -15.49 5.96 -4.22
C PRO A 67 -14.85 4.93 -5.14
N GLU A 68 -13.60 4.60 -4.86
CA GLU A 68 -12.83 3.53 -5.49
C GLU A 68 -11.99 2.87 -4.41
N GLY A 69 -11.80 1.55 -4.47
CA GLY A 69 -11.06 0.89 -3.39
C GLY A 69 -10.81 -0.58 -3.60
N TYR A 70 -11.45 -1.42 -2.80
CA TYR A 70 -11.14 -2.84 -2.65
C TYR A 70 -11.16 -3.63 -3.96
N LEU A 71 -12.25 -3.56 -4.72
CA LEU A 71 -12.39 -4.29 -5.97
C LEU A 71 -11.41 -3.82 -7.04
N GLU A 72 -11.26 -2.51 -7.17
CA GLU A 72 -10.36 -1.88 -8.14
C GLU A 72 -8.90 -2.16 -7.80
N GLY A 73 -8.54 -2.20 -6.51
CA GLY A 73 -7.20 -2.57 -6.05
C GLY A 73 -6.83 -3.99 -6.49
N PHE A 74 -7.71 -4.97 -6.26
CA PHE A 74 -7.51 -6.33 -6.76
C PHE A 74 -7.49 -6.39 -8.29
N ALA A 75 -8.39 -5.67 -8.96
CA ALA A 75 -8.41 -5.63 -10.42
C ALA A 75 -7.10 -5.08 -11.01
N ASN A 76 -6.42 -4.15 -10.35
CA ASN A 76 -5.11 -3.66 -10.78
C ASN A 76 -4.05 -4.75 -10.70
N ILE A 77 -3.99 -5.51 -9.60
CA ILE A 77 -3.06 -6.65 -9.45
C ILE A 77 -3.27 -7.68 -10.57
N TYR A 78 -4.51 -8.08 -10.82
CA TYR A 78 -4.81 -9.03 -11.90
C TYR A 78 -4.49 -8.48 -13.29
N SER A 79 -4.68 -7.18 -13.51
CA SER A 79 -4.31 -6.54 -14.77
C SER A 79 -2.81 -6.56 -15.00
N ASP A 80 -2.01 -6.27 -13.97
CA ASP A 80 -0.56 -6.34 -14.03
C ASP A 80 -0.08 -7.76 -14.34
N VAL A 81 -0.63 -8.77 -13.67
CA VAL A 81 -0.30 -10.18 -13.94
C VAL A 81 -0.67 -10.57 -15.38
N ALA A 82 -1.85 -10.17 -15.86
CA ALA A 82 -2.28 -10.47 -17.22
C ALA A 82 -1.36 -9.82 -18.26
N ASN A 83 -1.00 -8.55 -18.08
CA ASN A 83 -0.08 -7.83 -18.96
C ASN A 83 1.32 -8.47 -18.95
N ALA A 84 1.83 -8.84 -17.78
CA ALA A 84 3.10 -9.54 -17.67
C ALA A 84 3.12 -10.89 -18.42
N LEU A 85 2.02 -11.65 -18.39
CA LEU A 85 1.90 -12.90 -19.14
C LEU A 85 1.85 -12.67 -20.65
N ILE A 86 1.17 -11.61 -21.11
CA ILE A 86 1.14 -11.22 -22.51
C ILE A 86 2.53 -10.82 -22.98
N ASP A 87 3.21 -9.96 -22.25
CA ASP A 87 4.57 -9.51 -22.59
C ASP A 87 5.56 -10.67 -22.56
N LYS A 88 5.41 -11.61 -21.63
CA LYS A 88 6.23 -12.81 -21.60
C LYS A 88 6.02 -13.68 -22.86
N LYS A 89 4.78 -13.82 -23.33
CA LYS A 89 4.47 -14.53 -24.57
C LYS A 89 5.10 -13.86 -25.80
N ASN A 90 5.19 -12.54 -25.77
CA ASN A 90 5.76 -11.73 -26.87
C ASN A 90 7.28 -11.57 -26.76
N ASN A 91 7.94 -12.11 -25.75
CA ASN A 91 9.36 -11.89 -25.42
C ASN A 91 9.70 -10.42 -25.08
N GLU A 92 8.76 -9.69 -24.52
CA GLU A 92 8.88 -8.28 -24.12
C GLU A 92 8.83 -8.09 -22.60
N TYR A 93 8.87 -9.20 -21.85
CA TYR A 93 8.72 -9.18 -20.38
C TYR A 93 9.87 -8.45 -19.71
N ASP A 94 9.50 -7.46 -18.89
CA ASP A 94 10.40 -6.72 -18.01
C ASP A 94 9.70 -6.52 -16.66
N LEU A 95 10.22 -7.16 -15.61
CA LEU A 95 9.63 -7.13 -14.26
C LEU A 95 9.47 -5.70 -13.72
N SER A 96 10.36 -4.77 -14.11
CA SER A 96 10.32 -3.39 -13.61
C SER A 96 9.08 -2.59 -14.04
N LYS A 97 8.32 -3.10 -15.01
CA LYS A 97 7.08 -2.50 -15.49
C LYS A 97 5.85 -2.84 -14.66
N TYR A 98 5.95 -3.79 -13.72
CA TYR A 98 4.81 -4.33 -12.98
C TYR A 98 4.96 -4.16 -11.49
N HIS A 99 3.82 -4.09 -10.79
CA HIS A 99 3.76 -3.85 -9.35
C HIS A 99 3.11 -4.99 -8.56
N TYR A 100 2.90 -6.16 -9.17
CA TYR A 100 2.40 -7.31 -8.43
C TYR A 100 3.49 -7.91 -7.53
N PRO A 101 3.11 -8.42 -6.33
CA PRO A 101 4.08 -9.04 -5.43
C PRO A 101 4.65 -10.35 -6.02
N THR A 102 5.93 -10.55 -5.80
CA THR A 102 6.68 -11.74 -6.21
C THR A 102 6.70 -12.81 -5.11
N VAL A 103 7.30 -13.96 -5.39
CA VAL A 103 7.51 -14.99 -4.37
C VAL A 103 8.48 -14.52 -3.28
N GLU A 104 9.43 -13.67 -3.62
CA GLU A 104 10.38 -13.06 -2.70
C GLU A 104 9.66 -12.14 -1.70
N ASP A 105 8.74 -11.30 -2.17
CA ASP A 105 7.90 -10.46 -1.31
C ASP A 105 7.04 -11.31 -0.36
N GLY A 106 6.51 -12.42 -0.86
CA GLY A 106 5.77 -13.39 -0.05
C GLY A 106 6.65 -14.02 1.05
N LEU A 107 7.88 -14.38 0.72
CA LEU A 107 8.85 -14.93 1.67
C LEU A 107 9.22 -13.91 2.75
N GLU A 108 9.42 -12.65 2.38
CA GLU A 108 9.68 -11.57 3.35
C GLU A 108 8.50 -11.36 4.29
N GLY A 109 7.27 -11.43 3.78
CA GLY A 109 6.06 -11.36 4.60
C GLY A 109 6.00 -12.48 5.66
N ILE A 110 6.31 -13.72 5.29
CA ILE A 110 6.37 -14.85 6.24
C ILE A 110 7.49 -14.64 7.26
N ARG A 111 8.68 -14.23 6.83
CA ARG A 111 9.79 -13.93 7.74
C ARG A 111 9.42 -12.85 8.76
N PHE A 112 8.73 -11.80 8.31
CA PHE A 112 8.26 -10.75 9.21
C PHE A 112 7.36 -11.31 10.31
N ILE A 113 6.42 -12.18 9.97
CA ILE A 113 5.52 -12.82 10.94
C ILE A 113 6.31 -13.68 11.92
N GLU A 114 7.22 -14.54 11.45
CA GLU A 114 8.05 -15.39 12.29
C GLU A 114 8.94 -14.58 13.24
N ARG A 115 9.58 -13.51 12.75
CA ARG A 115 10.41 -12.64 13.57
C ARG A 115 9.61 -11.84 14.59
N SER A 116 8.40 -11.42 14.24
CA SER A 116 7.50 -10.74 15.17
C SER A 116 7.08 -11.66 16.33
N ILE A 117 6.78 -12.93 16.04
CA ILE A 117 6.49 -13.94 17.06
C ILE A 117 7.72 -14.22 17.93
N ALA A 118 8.90 -14.37 17.33
CA ALA A 118 10.14 -14.58 18.05
C ALA A 118 10.46 -13.40 19.00
N SER A 119 10.28 -12.17 18.52
CA SER A 119 10.43 -10.95 19.32
C SER A 119 9.47 -10.96 20.51
N SER A 120 8.20 -11.25 20.27
CA SER A 120 7.18 -11.31 21.32
C SER A 120 7.52 -12.35 22.40
N ASN A 121 8.05 -13.50 22.00
CA ASN A 121 8.46 -14.57 22.92
C ASN A 121 9.79 -14.28 23.64
N SER A 122 10.50 -13.24 23.24
CA SER A 122 11.82 -12.83 23.78
C SER A 122 11.74 -11.46 24.46
N ASP A 123 10.67 -11.19 25.17
CA ASP A 123 10.42 -9.94 25.89
C ASP A 123 10.49 -8.70 24.98
N SER A 124 9.92 -8.81 23.78
CA SER A 124 9.89 -7.74 22.75
C SER A 124 11.29 -7.24 22.35
N SER A 125 12.30 -8.08 22.43
CA SER A 125 13.65 -7.75 22.02
C SER A 125 13.78 -7.56 20.52
N TRP A 126 14.74 -6.78 20.06
CA TRP A 126 15.07 -6.65 18.64
C TRP A 126 15.60 -7.97 18.10
N ILE A 127 14.99 -8.44 17.01
CA ILE A 127 15.37 -9.66 16.30
C ILE A 127 15.87 -9.26 14.89
N ASN A 128 16.99 -9.84 14.46
CA ASN A 128 17.49 -9.62 13.11
C ASN A 128 16.51 -10.21 12.07
N PHE A 129 16.29 -9.44 11.03
CA PHE A 129 15.40 -9.81 9.92
C PHE A 129 16.09 -10.66 8.85
#